data_cd71cde21847eef14d60c006c82aed18
#
_entry.id   cd71cde21847eef14d60c006c82aed18
#
_cell.length_a   1.000
_cell.length_b   1.000
_cell.length_c   1.000
_cell.angle_alpha   90.00
_cell.angle_beta   90.00
_cell.angle_gamma   90.00
#
_symmetry.space_group_name_H-M   'P 1'
#
loop_
_entity.id
_entity.type
_entity.pdbx_description
1 polymer ?
#
loop_
_entity_poly.entity_id
_entity_poly.type
_entity_poly.pdbx_seq_one_letter_code
_entity_poly.pdbx_strand_id
1 'polypeptide(L)'
;MSDAATAVRPSAPSAAPATLAERMAAAIVRQRDVVPAVAAEKLKTCLLDFLACAFEAHTLPWARQAQMIATDGAGPANIVGTPLSVPAPDAVFANSVAGHGLVREDMHTGSVSHLGIVVLPVLLALAEEKKVDGRAFIAAAIAGYEVGGRFGRALITPDFARIFRPTGFCGPMAAAAAASTLLGYDARKTQNALSLSANMVAGQNQWPHTGADEMFFEAGMAARNGLTAARLAGLGAYGSEKALDGEAGLLTAYRPDHKAPDIRLFDGEPEILSVFFKPAPVCNFAQTPSLAALALANAETIDPDQVVSITARVTKAAKAYPGCDYAGPFSRVLQAKMSIHYAVASAILRKKIDEASYRNLDDPALLALAAKVTAEVDDGLTAAFPKKQGAEVSVTLKDGRTLSRRLEDVIPADIPLIRRRFDEAASETIGAARARELAEAVDGLDRSGDVGAIMRLTRTAARA
;
A
#
# COMPACT_ATOMS: atom_id res chain seq x y z
N MET A 1 -41.45 61.96 29.51
CA MET A 1 -40.76 61.59 28.29
C MET A 1 -39.67 60.64 28.70
N SER A 2 -39.89 59.33 28.55
CA SER A 2 -38.98 58.26 28.99
C SER A 2 -38.30 57.73 27.72
N ASP A 3 -37.01 57.94 27.59
CA ASP A 3 -36.17 57.34 26.55
C ASP A 3 -35.88 55.89 26.91
N ALA A 4 -36.51 54.97 26.19
CA ALA A 4 -36.18 53.54 26.29
C ALA A 4 -34.99 53.26 25.37
N ALA A 5 -33.81 53.22 25.91
CA ALA A 5 -32.62 52.73 25.22
C ALA A 5 -32.77 51.24 24.87
N THR A 6 -32.94 50.93 23.60
CA THR A 6 -32.99 49.56 23.07
C THR A 6 -31.58 48.95 23.20
N ALA A 7 -31.37 48.08 24.19
CA ALA A 7 -30.14 47.29 24.30
C ALA A 7 -30.00 46.34 23.08
N VAL A 8 -29.05 46.61 22.23
CA VAL A 8 -28.63 45.70 21.15
C VAL A 8 -28.00 44.47 21.84
N ARG A 9 -28.67 43.32 21.76
CA ARG A 9 -28.08 42.03 22.16
C ARG A 9 -26.87 41.76 21.28
N PRO A 10 -25.69 41.46 21.82
CA PRO A 10 -24.57 41.03 21.00
C PRO A 10 -24.97 39.75 20.26
N SER A 11 -24.78 39.75 18.94
CA SER A 11 -24.91 38.55 18.10
C SER A 11 -24.02 37.44 18.68
N ALA A 12 -24.57 36.26 18.85
CA ALA A 12 -23.78 35.08 19.23
C ALA A 12 -22.55 34.96 18.29
N PRO A 13 -21.34 34.68 18.81
CA PRO A 13 -20.17 34.55 17.97
C PRO A 13 -20.46 33.48 16.90
N SER A 14 -20.22 33.83 15.65
CA SER A 14 -20.28 32.89 14.52
C SER A 14 -19.41 31.69 14.90
N ALA A 15 -19.99 30.49 14.88
CA ALA A 15 -19.23 29.28 15.15
C ALA A 15 -17.99 29.25 14.24
N ALA A 16 -16.82 29.04 14.80
CA ALA A 16 -15.58 28.91 14.03
C ALA A 16 -15.76 27.83 12.96
N PRO A 17 -15.21 28.02 11.74
CA PRO A 17 -15.32 27.02 10.69
C PRO A 17 -14.74 25.68 11.18
N ALA A 18 -15.44 24.58 10.84
CA ALA A 18 -15.01 23.22 11.22
C ALA A 18 -13.60 22.92 10.72
N THR A 19 -12.77 22.31 11.56
CA THR A 19 -11.40 21.90 11.23
C THR A 19 -11.40 20.81 10.18
N LEU A 20 -10.25 20.53 9.55
CA LEU A 20 -10.13 19.46 8.55
C LEU A 20 -10.48 18.10 9.16
N ALA A 21 -9.98 17.79 10.36
CA ALA A 21 -10.27 16.52 11.04
C ALA A 21 -11.78 16.35 11.34
N GLU A 22 -12.46 17.41 11.75
CA GLU A 22 -13.93 17.40 11.98
C GLU A 22 -14.70 17.19 10.68
N ARG A 23 -14.32 17.88 9.58
CA ARG A 23 -14.97 17.69 8.27
C ARG A 23 -14.78 16.29 7.74
N MET A 24 -13.56 15.74 7.85
CA MET A 24 -13.27 14.35 7.45
C MET A 24 -14.09 13.35 8.27
N ALA A 25 -14.10 13.48 9.60
CA ALA A 25 -14.87 12.60 10.48
C ALA A 25 -16.37 12.65 10.18
N ALA A 26 -16.94 13.83 9.99
CA ALA A 26 -18.34 13.99 9.61
C ALA A 26 -18.65 13.34 8.26
N ALA A 27 -17.75 13.43 7.28
CA ALA A 27 -17.91 12.78 5.98
C ALA A 27 -17.89 11.24 6.11
N ILE A 28 -16.95 10.68 6.88
CA ILE A 28 -16.86 9.24 7.15
C ILE A 28 -18.16 8.71 7.77
N VAL A 29 -18.67 9.39 8.79
CA VAL A 29 -19.90 8.95 9.47
C VAL A 29 -21.11 9.02 8.55
N ARG A 30 -21.23 10.07 7.72
CA ARG A 30 -22.34 10.19 6.76
C ARG A 30 -22.32 9.10 5.69
N GLN A 31 -21.15 8.58 5.32
CA GLN A 31 -20.98 7.61 4.24
C GLN A 31 -20.86 6.16 4.73
N ARG A 32 -20.95 5.93 6.03
CA ARG A 32 -20.71 4.63 6.68
C ARG A 32 -21.50 3.47 6.04
N ASP A 33 -22.72 3.72 5.61
CA ASP A 33 -23.61 2.67 5.09
C ASP A 33 -23.65 2.64 3.54
N VAL A 34 -22.84 3.48 2.88
CA VAL A 34 -22.79 3.56 1.42
C VAL A 34 -21.72 2.63 0.89
N VAL A 35 -22.15 1.61 0.14
CA VAL A 35 -21.26 0.60 -0.47
C VAL A 35 -21.53 0.57 -1.98
N PRO A 36 -20.77 1.34 -2.79
CA PRO A 36 -20.87 1.23 -4.24
C PRO A 36 -20.45 -0.16 -4.72
N ALA A 37 -21.25 -0.78 -5.58
CA ALA A 37 -20.99 -2.16 -6.05
C ALA A 37 -19.61 -2.32 -6.69
N VAL A 38 -19.20 -1.35 -7.51
CA VAL A 38 -17.88 -1.38 -8.16
C VAL A 38 -16.71 -1.34 -7.14
N ALA A 39 -16.88 -0.59 -6.05
CA ALA A 39 -15.89 -0.52 -4.97
C ALA A 39 -15.86 -1.83 -4.15
N ALA A 40 -17.02 -2.46 -3.94
CA ALA A 40 -17.11 -3.75 -3.28
C ALA A 40 -16.38 -4.85 -4.07
N GLU A 41 -16.60 -4.94 -5.39
CA GLU A 41 -15.89 -5.90 -6.25
C GLU A 41 -14.38 -5.62 -6.31
N LYS A 42 -13.99 -4.36 -6.35
CA LYS A 42 -12.57 -3.98 -6.28
C LYS A 42 -11.95 -4.43 -4.96
N LEU A 43 -12.66 -4.26 -3.84
CA LEU A 43 -12.17 -4.66 -2.52
C LEU A 43 -11.98 -6.18 -2.41
N LYS A 44 -12.87 -6.98 -2.96
CA LYS A 44 -12.70 -8.45 -3.01
C LYS A 44 -11.38 -8.82 -3.69
N THR A 45 -11.06 -8.14 -4.79
CA THR A 45 -9.79 -8.33 -5.50
C THR A 45 -8.59 -7.86 -4.66
N CYS A 46 -8.69 -6.69 -3.98
CA CYS A 46 -7.64 -6.21 -3.06
C CYS A 46 -7.39 -7.20 -1.92
N LEU A 47 -8.45 -7.78 -1.35
CA LEU A 47 -8.33 -8.77 -0.28
C LEU A 47 -7.66 -10.06 -0.78
N LEU A 48 -8.01 -10.52 -1.99
CA LEU A 48 -7.40 -11.70 -2.59
C LEU A 48 -5.91 -11.47 -2.89
N ASP A 49 -5.56 -10.31 -3.44
CA ASP A 49 -4.17 -9.91 -3.70
C ASP A 49 -3.33 -9.80 -2.42
N PHE A 50 -3.91 -9.17 -1.37
CA PHE A 50 -3.31 -9.12 -0.04
C PHE A 50 -3.03 -10.53 0.52
N LEU A 51 -4.01 -11.43 0.48
CA LEU A 51 -3.86 -12.80 0.97
C LEU A 51 -2.83 -13.58 0.14
N ALA A 52 -2.82 -13.42 -1.19
CA ALA A 52 -1.81 -14.01 -2.06
C ALA A 52 -0.40 -13.58 -1.67
N CYS A 53 -0.19 -12.29 -1.43
CA CYS A 53 1.10 -11.76 -0.99
C CYS A 53 1.48 -12.27 0.40
N ALA A 54 0.53 -12.28 1.35
CA ALA A 54 0.78 -12.72 2.71
C ALA A 54 1.13 -14.22 2.78
N PHE A 55 0.43 -15.09 2.04
CA PHE A 55 0.75 -16.50 1.95
C PHE A 55 2.11 -16.77 1.31
N GLU A 56 2.44 -16.11 0.21
CA GLU A 56 3.73 -16.33 -0.46
C GLU A 56 4.91 -15.80 0.38
N ALA A 57 4.69 -14.73 1.16
CA ALA A 57 5.73 -14.10 1.96
C ALA A 57 5.87 -14.64 3.39
N HIS A 58 4.92 -15.44 3.92
CA HIS A 58 4.85 -15.79 5.35
C HIS A 58 6.12 -16.46 5.91
N THR A 59 6.92 -17.10 5.06
CA THR A 59 8.19 -17.75 5.45
C THR A 59 9.43 -16.89 5.22
N LEU A 60 9.28 -15.69 4.62
CA LEU A 60 10.39 -14.79 4.40
C LEU A 60 10.94 -14.22 5.72
N PRO A 61 12.23 -13.82 5.78
CA PRO A 61 12.88 -13.43 7.04
C PRO A 61 12.11 -12.36 7.82
N TRP A 62 11.69 -11.28 7.15
CA TRP A 62 10.96 -10.18 7.79
C TRP A 62 9.57 -10.59 8.29
N ALA A 63 8.86 -11.45 7.56
CA ALA A 63 7.58 -11.98 8.03
C ALA A 63 7.75 -12.86 9.26
N ARG A 64 8.78 -13.72 9.28
CA ARG A 64 9.12 -14.54 10.47
C ARG A 64 9.52 -13.68 11.67
N GLN A 65 10.31 -12.64 11.47
CA GLN A 65 10.67 -11.69 12.52
C GLN A 65 9.44 -11.02 13.12
N ALA A 66 8.49 -10.58 12.27
CA ALA A 66 7.23 -10.01 12.74
C ALA A 66 6.36 -11.02 13.50
N GLN A 67 6.32 -12.29 13.06
CA GLN A 67 5.64 -13.38 13.77
C GLN A 67 6.26 -13.64 15.14
N MET A 68 7.59 -13.62 15.24
CA MET A 68 8.31 -13.87 16.51
C MET A 68 8.04 -12.78 17.56
N ILE A 69 7.91 -11.52 17.14
CA ILE A 69 7.54 -10.41 18.05
C ILE A 69 6.10 -10.58 18.56
N ALA A 70 5.22 -11.15 17.74
CA ALA A 70 3.81 -11.33 18.05
C ALA A 70 3.51 -12.53 18.98
N THR A 71 4.51 -13.31 19.40
CA THR A 71 4.28 -14.62 20.08
C THR A 71 4.05 -14.56 21.58
N ASP A 72 4.21 -13.41 22.24
CA ASP A 72 4.16 -13.32 23.71
C ASP A 72 2.75 -13.29 24.32
N GLY A 73 1.68 -13.43 23.52
CA GLY A 73 0.31 -13.36 24.01
C GLY A 73 -0.69 -14.19 23.19
N ALA A 74 -1.55 -14.95 23.86
CA ALA A 74 -2.71 -15.55 23.25
C ALA A 74 -3.78 -14.46 22.99
N GLY A 75 -4.40 -14.48 21.81
CA GLY A 75 -5.46 -13.54 21.43
C GLY A 75 -6.35 -14.10 20.32
N PRO A 76 -7.38 -13.38 19.92
CA PRO A 76 -8.36 -13.87 18.96
C PRO A 76 -7.93 -13.77 17.50
N ALA A 77 -6.90 -12.96 17.17
CA ALA A 77 -6.56 -12.62 15.81
C ALA A 77 -5.47 -13.52 15.23
N ASN A 78 -5.72 -14.07 14.04
CA ASN A 78 -4.84 -15.03 13.39
C ASN A 78 -3.75 -14.34 12.54
N ILE A 79 -2.58 -14.97 12.48
CA ILE A 79 -1.53 -14.62 11.53
C ILE A 79 -1.63 -15.57 10.32
N VAL A 80 -1.77 -14.99 9.12
CA VAL A 80 -1.92 -15.72 7.84
C VAL A 80 -0.80 -16.74 7.65
N GLY A 81 -1.17 -17.96 7.25
CA GLY A 81 -0.22 -19.05 6.95
C GLY A 81 0.48 -19.63 8.17
N THR A 82 0.00 -19.34 9.39
CA THR A 82 0.58 -19.85 10.63
C THR A 82 -0.48 -20.48 11.54
N PRO A 83 -0.10 -21.25 12.56
CA PRO A 83 -1.02 -21.70 13.59
C PRO A 83 -1.26 -20.66 14.70
N LEU A 84 -0.65 -19.47 14.62
CA LEU A 84 -0.64 -18.48 15.69
C LEU A 84 -1.94 -17.68 15.74
N SER A 85 -2.45 -17.50 16.96
CA SER A 85 -3.53 -16.57 17.30
C SER A 85 -3.03 -15.66 18.43
N VAL A 86 -3.01 -14.37 18.19
CA VAL A 86 -2.34 -13.35 19.01
C VAL A 86 -3.25 -12.14 19.24
N PRO A 87 -2.90 -11.20 20.13
CA PRO A 87 -3.62 -9.93 20.23
C PRO A 87 -3.70 -9.21 18.88
N ALA A 88 -4.84 -8.56 18.60
CA ALA A 88 -5.09 -7.92 17.31
C ALA A 88 -3.97 -6.94 16.86
N PRO A 89 -3.36 -6.08 17.71
CA PRO A 89 -2.28 -5.21 17.26
C PRO A 89 -1.06 -5.96 16.73
N ASP A 90 -0.80 -7.15 17.27
CA ASP A 90 0.34 -7.99 16.86
C ASP A 90 0.02 -8.73 15.57
N ALA A 91 -1.21 -9.27 15.42
CA ALA A 91 -1.68 -9.83 14.17
C ALA A 91 -1.69 -8.79 13.05
N VAL A 92 -2.15 -7.57 13.31
CA VAL A 92 -2.12 -6.45 12.36
C VAL A 92 -0.69 -6.18 11.89
N PHE A 93 0.25 -6.06 12.82
CA PHE A 93 1.65 -5.86 12.48
C PHE A 93 2.20 -6.98 11.60
N ALA A 94 2.06 -8.24 12.04
CA ALA A 94 2.61 -9.39 11.35
C ALA A 94 1.98 -9.62 9.96
N ASN A 95 0.65 -9.49 9.85
CA ASN A 95 -0.06 -9.65 8.58
C ASN A 95 0.24 -8.52 7.58
N SER A 96 0.40 -7.28 8.07
CA SER A 96 0.80 -6.16 7.24
C SER A 96 2.23 -6.35 6.70
N VAL A 97 3.18 -6.78 7.53
CA VAL A 97 4.56 -7.11 7.12
C VAL A 97 4.56 -8.23 6.09
N ALA A 98 3.79 -9.29 6.29
CA ALA A 98 3.69 -10.40 5.35
C ALA A 98 3.07 -9.94 4.01
N GLY A 99 1.95 -9.19 4.07
CA GLY A 99 1.31 -8.63 2.87
C GLY A 99 2.22 -7.72 2.06
N HIS A 100 3.13 -6.99 2.73
CA HIS A 100 4.14 -6.12 2.09
C HIS A 100 5.42 -6.87 1.67
N GLY A 101 5.58 -8.11 2.11
CA GLY A 101 6.82 -8.86 2.02
C GLY A 101 7.36 -9.11 0.61
N LEU A 102 6.52 -9.06 -0.40
CA LEU A 102 6.91 -9.24 -1.79
C LEU A 102 7.12 -7.93 -2.53
N VAL A 103 6.70 -6.78 -1.98
CA VAL A 103 6.65 -5.49 -2.70
C VAL A 103 5.74 -5.58 -3.94
N ARG A 104 4.70 -6.43 -3.91
CA ARG A 104 3.85 -6.76 -5.08
C ARG A 104 2.38 -6.40 -4.91
N GLU A 105 1.94 -6.16 -3.70
CA GLU A 105 0.56 -5.84 -3.35
C GLU A 105 0.04 -4.56 -4.03
N ASP A 106 -1.24 -4.29 -3.82
CA ASP A 106 -1.94 -3.14 -4.39
C ASP A 106 -1.22 -1.80 -4.15
N MET A 107 -1.31 -0.92 -5.14
CA MET A 107 -0.65 0.38 -5.12
C MET A 107 -1.61 1.50 -5.48
N HIS A 108 -1.78 2.48 -4.60
CA HIS A 108 -2.53 3.69 -4.86
C HIS A 108 -1.60 4.74 -5.51
N THR A 109 -1.78 4.99 -6.82
CA THR A 109 -0.86 5.84 -7.59
C THR A 109 -0.83 7.28 -7.13
N GLY A 110 -2.00 7.85 -6.81
CA GLY A 110 -2.12 9.28 -6.45
C GLY A 110 -1.46 9.65 -5.12
N SER A 111 -1.35 8.72 -4.17
CA SER A 111 -0.68 8.90 -2.88
C SER A 111 0.66 8.17 -2.79
N VAL A 112 1.08 7.47 -3.84
CA VAL A 112 2.31 6.65 -3.87
C VAL A 112 2.40 5.71 -2.66
N SER A 113 1.26 5.15 -2.23
CA SER A 113 1.14 4.36 -0.99
C SER A 113 0.47 3.02 -1.19
N HIS A 114 0.74 2.11 -0.28
CA HIS A 114 0.20 0.75 -0.24
C HIS A 114 -0.92 0.69 0.80
N LEU A 115 -2.16 1.01 0.39
CA LEU A 115 -3.27 1.17 1.33
C LEU A 115 -3.85 -0.16 1.80
N GLY A 116 -3.87 -1.18 0.95
CA GLY A 116 -4.43 -2.49 1.30
C GLY A 116 -3.75 -3.13 2.49
N ILE A 117 -2.41 -3.09 2.54
CA ILE A 117 -1.64 -3.70 3.63
C ILE A 117 -1.75 -2.97 4.98
N VAL A 118 -2.30 -1.78 5.02
CA VAL A 118 -2.54 -1.06 6.28
C VAL A 118 -4.01 -1.08 6.68
N VAL A 119 -4.94 -1.17 5.73
CA VAL A 119 -6.39 -1.19 5.98
C VAL A 119 -6.89 -2.61 6.25
N LEU A 120 -6.56 -3.56 5.37
CA LEU A 120 -7.10 -4.92 5.45
C LEU A 120 -6.68 -5.69 6.71
N PRO A 121 -5.40 -5.70 7.15
CA PRO A 121 -5.03 -6.37 8.38
C PRO A 121 -5.75 -5.86 9.62
N VAL A 122 -6.00 -4.54 9.69
CA VAL A 122 -6.74 -3.91 10.79
C VAL A 122 -8.18 -4.41 10.83
N LEU A 123 -8.85 -4.39 9.69
CA LEU A 123 -10.26 -4.79 9.60
C LEU A 123 -10.43 -6.30 9.82
N LEU A 124 -9.52 -7.13 9.30
CA LEU A 124 -9.53 -8.58 9.51
C LEU A 124 -9.34 -8.92 10.99
N ALA A 125 -8.37 -8.31 11.67
CA ALA A 125 -8.15 -8.55 13.09
C ALA A 125 -9.35 -8.09 13.95
N LEU A 126 -9.97 -6.95 13.64
CA LEU A 126 -11.19 -6.50 14.31
C LEU A 126 -12.39 -7.43 14.03
N ALA A 127 -12.48 -8.02 12.83
CA ALA A 127 -13.52 -8.98 12.50
C ALA A 127 -13.37 -10.32 13.25
N GLU A 128 -12.17 -10.65 13.72
CA GLU A 128 -11.94 -11.80 14.60
C GLU A 128 -12.23 -11.51 16.07
N GLU A 129 -12.13 -10.25 16.50
CA GLU A 129 -12.52 -9.84 17.87
C GLU A 129 -14.03 -9.70 18.02
N LYS A 130 -14.72 -9.37 16.93
CA LYS A 130 -16.16 -9.07 16.94
C LYS A 130 -16.79 -9.68 15.69
N LYS A 131 -17.99 -10.19 15.82
CA LYS A 131 -18.75 -10.62 14.66
C LYS A 131 -19.07 -9.42 13.77
N VAL A 132 -18.52 -9.42 12.55
CA VAL A 132 -18.64 -8.36 11.55
C VAL A 132 -19.25 -8.95 10.29
N ASP A 133 -20.29 -8.33 9.75
CA ASP A 133 -20.83 -8.69 8.45
C ASP A 133 -20.00 -8.07 7.30
N GLY A 134 -20.14 -8.67 6.12
CA GLY A 134 -19.34 -8.27 4.96
C GLY A 134 -19.64 -6.86 4.48
N ARG A 135 -20.87 -6.37 4.61
CA ARG A 135 -21.23 -5.01 4.20
C ARG A 135 -20.56 -3.96 5.07
N ALA A 136 -20.55 -4.15 6.37
CA ALA A 136 -19.83 -3.27 7.32
C ALA A 136 -18.33 -3.30 7.08
N PHE A 137 -17.76 -4.49 6.81
CA PHE A 137 -16.34 -4.64 6.46
C PHE A 137 -15.97 -3.87 5.19
N ILE A 138 -16.77 -4.01 4.12
CA ILE A 138 -16.55 -3.32 2.84
C ILE A 138 -16.63 -1.80 3.01
N ALA A 139 -17.65 -1.31 3.72
CA ALA A 139 -17.82 0.12 3.98
C ALA A 139 -16.64 0.71 4.76
N ALA A 140 -16.15 -0.01 5.78
CA ALA A 140 -14.99 0.38 6.56
C ALA A 140 -13.70 0.40 5.72
N ALA A 141 -13.51 -0.58 4.84
CA ALA A 141 -12.38 -0.60 3.93
C ALA A 141 -12.42 0.58 2.96
N ILE A 142 -13.57 0.86 2.35
CA ILE A 142 -13.74 2.03 1.46
C ILE A 142 -13.37 3.32 2.20
N ALA A 143 -13.82 3.51 3.45
CA ALA A 143 -13.46 4.69 4.25
C ALA A 143 -11.93 4.79 4.49
N GLY A 144 -11.26 3.67 4.74
CA GLY A 144 -9.80 3.63 4.89
C GLY A 144 -9.07 4.03 3.62
N TYR A 145 -9.43 3.44 2.47
CA TYR A 145 -8.84 3.79 1.18
C TYR A 145 -9.13 5.25 0.80
N GLU A 146 -10.32 5.74 1.09
CA GLU A 146 -10.73 7.12 0.82
C GLU A 146 -9.86 8.12 1.61
N VAL A 147 -9.71 7.91 2.92
CA VAL A 147 -8.87 8.78 3.77
C VAL A 147 -7.41 8.70 3.35
N GLY A 148 -6.86 7.49 3.18
CA GLY A 148 -5.46 7.31 2.77
C GLY A 148 -5.17 7.90 1.39
N GLY A 149 -6.07 7.71 0.43
CA GLY A 149 -5.95 8.22 -0.93
C GLY A 149 -6.04 9.74 -1.00
N ARG A 150 -7.14 10.33 -0.48
CA ARG A 150 -7.36 11.80 -0.54
C ARG A 150 -6.33 12.58 0.28
N PHE A 151 -6.06 12.12 1.50
CA PHE A 151 -5.02 12.74 2.32
C PHE A 151 -3.65 12.62 1.68
N GLY A 152 -3.33 11.44 1.13
CA GLY A 152 -2.07 11.23 0.45
C GLY A 152 -1.90 12.09 -0.79
N ARG A 153 -2.92 12.24 -1.63
CA ARG A 153 -2.88 13.18 -2.78
C ARG A 153 -2.57 14.62 -2.36
N ALA A 154 -3.05 15.00 -1.17
CA ALA A 154 -2.84 16.34 -0.64
C ALA A 154 -1.45 16.55 -0.03
N LEU A 155 -0.90 15.51 0.60
CA LEU A 155 0.39 15.56 1.32
C LEU A 155 1.58 15.21 0.43
N ILE A 156 1.46 14.16 -0.38
CA ILE A 156 2.61 13.53 -1.06
C ILE A 156 2.94 14.28 -2.35
N THR A 157 4.14 14.82 -2.41
CA THR A 157 4.77 15.36 -3.62
C THR A 157 5.98 14.48 -3.99
N PRO A 158 6.54 14.62 -5.21
CA PRO A 158 7.78 13.93 -5.55
C PRO A 158 8.93 14.22 -4.56
N ASP A 159 9.05 15.45 -4.08
CA ASP A 159 10.09 15.83 -3.10
C ASP A 159 9.82 15.19 -1.73
N PHE A 160 8.56 15.18 -1.29
CA PHE A 160 8.16 14.48 -0.07
C PHE A 160 8.50 12.99 -0.18
N ALA A 161 8.08 12.32 -1.25
CA ALA A 161 8.27 10.89 -1.45
C ALA A 161 9.76 10.49 -1.60
N ARG A 162 10.64 11.44 -1.92
CA ARG A 162 12.09 11.20 -1.93
C ARG A 162 12.68 11.10 -0.53
N ILE A 163 12.10 11.76 0.46
CA ILE A 163 12.61 11.85 1.83
C ILE A 163 11.82 10.96 2.78
N PHE A 164 10.50 10.92 2.62
CA PHE A 164 9.58 10.23 3.52
C PHE A 164 8.86 9.08 2.81
N ARG A 165 8.56 8.03 3.56
CA ARG A 165 7.81 6.85 3.10
C ARG A 165 6.31 7.17 3.06
N PRO A 166 5.66 7.30 1.87
CA PRO A 166 4.26 7.69 1.80
C PRO A 166 3.30 6.81 2.59
N THR A 167 3.49 5.47 2.55
CA THR A 167 2.66 4.52 3.30
C THR A 167 2.71 4.76 4.81
N GLY A 168 3.87 5.12 5.36
CA GLY A 168 4.02 5.42 6.79
C GLY A 168 3.31 6.70 7.23
N PHE A 169 3.00 7.60 6.28
CA PHE A 169 2.29 8.86 6.54
C PHE A 169 0.78 8.76 6.27
N CYS A 170 0.38 8.09 5.20
CA CYS A 170 -1.04 7.91 4.88
C CYS A 170 -1.68 6.76 5.67
N GLY A 171 -0.89 5.73 5.96
CA GLY A 171 -1.36 4.47 6.53
C GLY A 171 -2.02 4.59 7.90
N PRO A 172 -1.43 5.27 8.91
CA PRO A 172 -2.06 5.39 10.21
C PRO A 172 -3.43 6.05 10.14
N MET A 173 -3.61 7.07 9.31
CA MET A 173 -4.90 7.74 9.12
C MET A 173 -5.90 6.86 8.38
N ALA A 174 -5.47 6.13 7.35
CA ALA A 174 -6.30 5.17 6.62
C ALA A 174 -6.79 4.05 7.55
N ALA A 175 -5.88 3.47 8.34
CA ALA A 175 -6.18 2.42 9.30
C ALA A 175 -7.11 2.92 10.43
N ALA A 176 -6.90 4.14 10.94
CA ALA A 176 -7.76 4.75 11.96
C ALA A 176 -9.18 5.04 11.44
N ALA A 177 -9.31 5.51 10.20
CA ALA A 177 -10.59 5.73 9.55
C ALA A 177 -11.36 4.42 9.35
N ALA A 178 -10.67 3.38 8.82
CA ALA A 178 -11.25 2.05 8.65
C ALA A 178 -11.72 1.46 9.98
N ALA A 179 -10.85 1.48 11.01
CA ALA A 179 -11.19 0.98 12.33
C ALA A 179 -12.35 1.74 12.96
N SER A 180 -12.36 3.07 12.89
CA SER A 180 -13.43 3.92 13.44
C SER A 180 -14.79 3.62 12.77
N THR A 181 -14.78 3.42 11.46
CA THR A 181 -15.99 3.06 10.69
C THR A 181 -16.51 1.70 11.13
N LEU A 182 -15.65 0.67 11.19
CA LEU A 182 -16.04 -0.68 11.58
C LEU A 182 -16.54 -0.76 13.03
N LEU A 183 -15.92 0.02 13.92
CA LEU A 183 -16.28 0.10 15.34
C LEU A 183 -17.55 0.94 15.60
N GLY A 184 -18.12 1.56 14.56
CA GLY A 184 -19.34 2.33 14.68
C GLY A 184 -19.20 3.66 15.42
N TYR A 185 -18.02 4.28 15.39
CA TYR A 185 -17.78 5.54 16.11
C TYR A 185 -18.57 6.71 15.55
N ASP A 186 -18.98 7.62 16.43
CA ASP A 186 -19.55 8.90 16.05
C ASP A 186 -18.47 9.86 15.48
N ALA A 187 -18.91 11.04 15.02
CA ALA A 187 -18.00 12.00 14.41
C ALA A 187 -16.90 12.47 15.36
N ARG A 188 -17.19 12.61 16.67
CA ARG A 188 -16.22 13.05 17.67
C ARG A 188 -15.14 12.00 17.92
N LYS A 189 -15.51 10.74 18.12
CA LYS A 189 -14.57 9.65 18.30
C LYS A 189 -13.74 9.42 17.01
N THR A 190 -14.38 9.51 15.85
CA THR A 190 -13.68 9.40 14.56
C THR A 190 -12.68 10.55 14.37
N GLN A 191 -13.05 11.79 14.70
CA GLN A 191 -12.13 12.94 14.67
C GLN A 191 -10.95 12.71 15.62
N ASN A 192 -11.19 12.25 16.87
CA ASN A 192 -10.12 11.95 17.81
C ASN A 192 -9.18 10.87 17.29
N ALA A 193 -9.70 9.81 16.66
CA ALA A 193 -8.90 8.74 16.07
C ALA A 193 -7.99 9.27 14.93
N LEU A 194 -8.53 10.09 14.02
CA LEU A 194 -7.76 10.73 12.95
C LEU A 194 -6.68 11.66 13.54
N SER A 195 -7.02 12.47 14.53
CA SER A 195 -6.09 13.41 15.16
C SER A 195 -4.96 12.70 15.92
N LEU A 196 -5.27 11.62 16.64
CA LEU A 196 -4.27 10.82 17.33
C LEU A 196 -3.35 10.11 16.31
N SER A 197 -3.91 9.57 15.24
CA SER A 197 -3.13 8.88 14.20
C SER A 197 -2.20 9.81 13.45
N ALA A 198 -2.53 11.10 13.31
CA ALA A 198 -1.68 12.10 12.69
C ALA A 198 -0.35 12.31 13.45
N ASN A 199 -0.32 12.03 14.75
CA ASN A 199 0.89 12.08 15.56
C ASN A 199 1.65 10.73 15.62
N MET A 200 1.17 9.72 14.90
CA MET A 200 1.78 8.38 14.86
C MET A 200 2.31 8.03 13.45
N VAL A 201 2.40 9.03 12.58
CA VAL A 201 3.00 8.88 11.25
C VAL A 201 4.52 8.81 11.36
N ALA A 202 5.15 7.98 10.53
CA ALA A 202 6.60 7.84 10.51
C ALA A 202 7.08 7.21 9.19
N GLY A 203 8.39 7.19 9.03
CA GLY A 203 9.09 6.50 7.95
C GLY A 203 9.93 7.45 7.09
N GLN A 204 11.23 7.15 7.01
CA GLN A 204 12.18 7.85 6.16
C GLN A 204 12.56 6.95 4.99
N ASN A 205 12.82 7.54 3.82
CA ASN A 205 13.27 6.82 2.63
C ASN A 205 14.80 6.72 2.56
N GLN A 206 15.48 6.40 3.69
CA GLN A 206 16.91 6.10 3.68
C GLN A 206 17.21 4.64 3.31
N TRP A 207 16.29 3.73 3.67
CA TRP A 207 16.43 2.29 3.43
C TRP A 207 16.70 1.89 1.96
N PRO A 208 16.17 2.55 0.91
CA PRO A 208 16.45 2.15 -0.47
C PRO A 208 17.92 2.26 -0.86
N HIS A 209 18.66 3.19 -0.22
CA HIS A 209 20.09 3.39 -0.50
C HIS A 209 20.95 2.24 0.03
N THR A 210 20.47 1.49 1.02
CA THR A 210 21.19 0.38 1.65
C THR A 210 20.52 -0.97 1.45
N GLY A 211 19.26 -0.98 1.00
CA GLY A 211 18.43 -2.19 0.92
C GLY A 211 18.02 -2.72 2.29
N ALA A 212 17.92 -1.85 3.29
CA ALA A 212 17.60 -2.22 4.66
C ALA A 212 16.11 -2.57 4.84
N ASP A 213 15.81 -3.31 5.92
CA ASP A 213 14.52 -3.99 6.11
C ASP A 213 13.42 -3.08 6.68
N GLU A 214 13.71 -1.81 7.03
CA GLU A 214 12.75 -0.86 7.60
C GLU A 214 11.48 -0.77 6.77
N MET A 215 11.60 -0.85 5.45
CA MET A 215 10.47 -0.79 4.52
C MET A 215 9.37 -1.80 4.87
N PHE A 216 9.74 -3.03 5.19
CA PHE A 216 8.77 -4.08 5.49
C PHE A 216 8.04 -3.83 6.81
N PHE A 217 8.75 -3.32 7.82
CA PHE A 217 8.20 -3.08 9.16
C PHE A 217 7.40 -1.78 9.25
N GLU A 218 7.74 -0.76 8.46
CA GLU A 218 7.01 0.52 8.45
C GLU A 218 5.53 0.34 8.17
N ALA A 219 5.16 -0.51 7.20
CA ALA A 219 3.77 -0.77 6.88
C ALA A 219 3.02 -1.41 8.05
N GLY A 220 3.67 -2.37 8.73
CA GLY A 220 3.13 -3.00 9.94
C GLY A 220 2.93 -2.01 11.08
N MET A 221 3.91 -1.13 11.30
CA MET A 221 3.79 -0.06 12.31
C MET A 221 2.70 0.93 11.95
N ALA A 222 2.58 1.34 10.69
CA ALA A 222 1.53 2.25 10.24
C ALA A 222 0.12 1.69 10.52
N ALA A 223 -0.12 0.41 10.18
CA ALA A 223 -1.38 -0.26 10.45
C ALA A 223 -1.68 -0.39 11.95
N ARG A 224 -0.69 -0.83 12.74
CA ARG A 224 -0.79 -0.96 14.19
C ARG A 224 -1.05 0.40 14.87
N ASN A 225 -0.38 1.45 14.44
CA ASN A 225 -0.54 2.82 14.95
C ASN A 225 -1.96 3.34 14.70
N GLY A 226 -2.51 3.14 13.51
CA GLY A 226 -3.89 3.52 13.20
C GLY A 226 -4.92 2.78 14.04
N LEU A 227 -4.77 1.46 14.23
CA LEU A 227 -5.61 0.68 15.15
C LEU A 227 -5.49 1.20 16.59
N THR A 228 -4.28 1.49 17.05
CA THR A 228 -4.02 2.02 18.38
C THR A 228 -4.71 3.38 18.58
N ALA A 229 -4.61 4.28 17.62
CA ALA A 229 -5.28 5.59 17.64
C ALA A 229 -6.80 5.45 17.72
N ALA A 230 -7.39 4.55 16.93
CA ALA A 230 -8.83 4.28 16.98
C ALA A 230 -9.26 3.71 18.36
N ARG A 231 -8.49 2.78 18.93
CA ARG A 231 -8.77 2.21 20.26
C ARG A 231 -8.68 3.25 21.35
N LEU A 232 -7.65 4.10 21.34
CA LEU A 232 -7.51 5.19 22.29
C LEU A 232 -8.70 6.16 22.22
N ALA A 233 -9.12 6.54 21.01
CA ALA A 233 -10.31 7.38 20.83
C ALA A 233 -11.58 6.70 21.33
N GLY A 234 -11.71 5.37 21.14
CA GLY A 234 -12.81 4.57 21.69
C GLY A 234 -12.88 4.59 23.20
N LEU A 235 -11.71 4.61 23.86
CA LEU A 235 -11.57 4.72 25.33
C LEU A 235 -11.73 6.14 25.84
N GLY A 236 -11.96 7.14 24.98
CA GLY A 236 -12.20 8.53 25.35
C GLY A 236 -10.96 9.44 25.31
N ALA A 237 -9.84 8.96 24.73
CA ALA A 237 -8.71 9.84 24.50
C ALA A 237 -9.08 10.97 23.54
N TYR A 238 -8.67 12.19 23.88
CA TYR A 238 -8.92 13.39 23.10
C TYR A 238 -7.75 13.68 22.18
N GLY A 239 -8.05 13.87 20.89
CA GLY A 239 -7.11 14.31 19.87
C GLY A 239 -7.34 15.78 19.52
N SER A 240 -6.26 16.53 19.29
CA SER A 240 -6.38 17.94 18.89
C SER A 240 -7.24 18.09 17.63
N GLU A 241 -8.23 18.95 17.67
CA GLU A 241 -9.12 19.25 16.54
C GLU A 241 -8.35 19.79 15.34
N LYS A 242 -7.23 20.48 15.59
CA LYS A 242 -6.32 21.07 14.60
C LYS A 242 -5.06 20.23 14.33
N ALA A 243 -5.08 18.94 14.65
CA ALA A 243 -3.92 18.05 14.43
C ALA A 243 -3.48 17.97 12.96
N LEU A 244 -4.38 18.22 12.00
CA LEU A 244 -4.09 18.15 10.56
C LEU A 244 -3.70 19.51 9.97
N ASP A 245 -4.47 20.55 10.23
CA ASP A 245 -4.43 21.86 9.56
C ASP A 245 -4.11 23.04 10.49
N GLY A 246 -3.72 22.76 11.74
CA GLY A 246 -3.30 23.79 12.70
C GLY A 246 -1.89 24.31 12.44
N GLU A 247 -1.48 25.32 13.22
CA GLU A 247 -0.15 25.95 13.12
C GLU A 247 0.99 24.94 13.23
N ALA A 248 0.86 23.93 14.10
CA ALA A 248 1.76 22.80 14.25
C ALA A 248 1.11 21.48 13.82
N GLY A 249 0.12 21.55 12.93
CA GLY A 249 -0.57 20.37 12.38
C GLY A 249 0.29 19.62 11.36
N LEU A 250 -0.11 18.38 11.07
CA LEU A 250 0.64 17.46 10.18
C LEU A 250 0.94 18.07 8.79
N LEU A 251 -0.05 18.71 8.18
CA LEU A 251 0.14 19.34 6.85
C LEU A 251 1.12 20.52 6.94
N THR A 252 1.02 21.36 7.96
CA THR A 252 1.93 22.49 8.17
C THR A 252 3.35 22.02 8.44
N ALA A 253 3.52 20.98 9.26
CA ALA A 253 4.83 20.44 9.62
C ALA A 253 5.60 19.87 8.44
N TYR A 254 4.91 19.20 7.50
CA TYR A 254 5.54 18.51 6.37
C TYR A 254 5.37 19.21 5.02
N ARG A 255 4.55 20.26 4.96
CA ARG A 255 4.38 21.12 3.79
C ARG A 255 4.23 22.60 4.16
N PRO A 256 5.24 23.20 4.81
CA PRO A 256 5.14 24.54 5.37
C PRO A 256 4.87 25.64 4.32
N ASP A 257 5.29 25.43 3.06
CA ASP A 257 5.16 26.40 1.98
C ASP A 257 3.81 26.33 1.24
N HIS A 258 2.90 25.45 1.69
CA HIS A 258 1.63 25.26 1.02
C HIS A 258 0.45 25.55 1.96
N LYS A 259 -0.55 26.28 1.45
CA LYS A 259 -1.84 26.37 2.14
C LYS A 259 -2.40 24.96 2.33
N ALA A 260 -3.00 24.72 3.51
CA ALA A 260 -3.70 23.46 3.79
C ALA A 260 -4.66 23.15 2.62
N PRO A 261 -4.49 22.00 1.93
CA PRO A 261 -5.34 21.65 0.82
C PRO A 261 -6.78 21.41 1.29
N ASP A 262 -7.75 21.75 0.45
CA ASP A 262 -9.15 21.38 0.68
C ASP A 262 -9.33 19.88 0.39
N ILE A 263 -9.29 19.06 1.43
CA ILE A 263 -9.48 17.63 1.32
C ILE A 263 -10.97 17.32 1.51
N ARG A 264 -11.60 16.85 0.43
CA ARG A 264 -13.00 16.41 0.42
C ARG A 264 -13.07 14.91 0.25
N LEU A 265 -13.58 14.23 1.27
CA LEU A 265 -13.79 12.79 1.21
C LEU A 265 -15.09 12.48 0.46
N PHE A 266 -15.07 11.36 -0.29
CA PHE A 266 -16.21 10.85 -1.06
C PHE A 266 -16.74 11.83 -2.13
N ASP A 267 -15.86 12.70 -2.64
CA ASP A 267 -16.14 13.61 -3.73
C ASP A 267 -15.62 13.00 -5.05
N GLY A 268 -16.54 12.49 -5.86
CA GLY A 268 -16.24 11.77 -7.10
C GLY A 268 -16.08 10.25 -6.93
N GLU A 269 -15.17 9.65 -7.69
CA GLU A 269 -14.93 8.21 -7.64
C GLU A 269 -14.26 7.78 -6.33
N PRO A 270 -14.64 6.63 -5.75
CA PRO A 270 -13.98 6.05 -4.59
C PRO A 270 -12.48 5.82 -4.83
N GLU A 271 -11.64 6.24 -3.89
CA GLU A 271 -10.17 6.13 -4.03
C GLU A 271 -9.67 4.68 -4.16
N ILE A 272 -10.41 3.69 -3.69
CA ILE A 272 -10.07 2.29 -3.92
C ILE A 272 -10.01 1.92 -5.41
N LEU A 273 -10.73 2.62 -6.28
CA LEU A 273 -10.68 2.41 -7.74
C LEU A 273 -9.39 2.94 -8.37
N SER A 274 -8.68 3.84 -7.67
CA SER A 274 -7.39 4.38 -8.09
C SER A 274 -6.21 3.46 -7.75
N VAL A 275 -6.43 2.29 -7.12
CA VAL A 275 -5.35 1.33 -6.91
C VAL A 275 -5.20 0.41 -8.11
N PHE A 276 -3.96 0.06 -8.44
CA PHE A 276 -3.66 -1.00 -9.38
C PHE A 276 -2.91 -2.14 -8.68
N PHE A 277 -2.99 -3.34 -9.26
CA PHE A 277 -2.29 -4.52 -8.76
C PHE A 277 -0.96 -4.65 -9.50
N LYS A 278 0.13 -4.76 -8.75
CA LYS A 278 1.47 -4.81 -9.34
C LYS A 278 1.72 -6.12 -10.07
N PRO A 279 2.11 -6.05 -11.35
CA PRO A 279 2.40 -7.26 -12.14
C PRO A 279 3.70 -7.95 -11.71
N ALA A 280 4.63 -7.24 -11.08
CA ALA A 280 5.95 -7.74 -10.69
C ALA A 280 6.30 -7.40 -9.23
N PRO A 281 7.08 -8.25 -8.51
CA PRO A 281 7.50 -8.00 -7.13
C PRO A 281 8.67 -7.01 -7.05
N VAL A 282 8.50 -5.82 -7.60
CA VAL A 282 9.50 -4.75 -7.68
C VAL A 282 8.91 -3.40 -7.27
N CYS A 283 9.78 -2.41 -7.09
CA CYS A 283 9.39 -1.02 -6.85
C CYS A 283 8.36 -0.54 -7.88
N ASN A 284 7.47 0.36 -7.45
CA ASN A 284 6.48 0.96 -8.35
C ASN A 284 7.11 1.53 -9.63
N PHE A 285 8.20 2.28 -9.50
CA PHE A 285 8.87 2.89 -10.65
C PHE A 285 9.68 1.92 -11.52
N ALA A 286 9.95 0.71 -11.04
CA ALA A 286 10.58 -0.35 -11.81
C ALA A 286 9.57 -1.25 -12.57
N GLN A 287 8.26 -1.09 -12.34
CA GLN A 287 7.22 -1.91 -12.98
C GLN A 287 7.27 -1.79 -14.51
N THR A 288 7.06 -0.58 -15.03
CA THR A 288 6.95 -0.38 -16.49
C THR A 288 8.24 -0.71 -17.24
N PRO A 289 9.45 -0.27 -16.80
CA PRO A 289 10.67 -0.67 -17.51
C PRO A 289 10.94 -2.18 -17.48
N SER A 290 10.62 -2.87 -16.39
CA SER A 290 10.75 -4.33 -16.34
C SER A 290 9.76 -5.05 -17.26
N LEU A 291 8.51 -4.56 -17.36
CA LEU A 291 7.52 -5.10 -18.29
C LEU A 291 7.88 -4.82 -19.75
N ALA A 292 8.41 -3.66 -20.07
CA ALA A 292 8.91 -3.34 -21.40
C ALA A 292 10.06 -4.27 -21.80
N ALA A 293 11.02 -4.51 -20.88
CA ALA A 293 12.11 -5.44 -21.05
C ALA A 293 11.62 -6.88 -21.24
N LEU A 294 10.64 -7.32 -20.43
CA LEU A 294 10.03 -8.64 -20.55
C LEU A 294 9.31 -8.83 -21.88
N ALA A 295 8.54 -7.83 -22.31
CA ALA A 295 7.84 -7.87 -23.59
C ALA A 295 8.83 -7.92 -24.77
N LEU A 296 9.94 -7.17 -24.70
CA LEU A 296 11.00 -7.20 -25.69
C LEU A 296 11.67 -8.59 -25.74
N ALA A 297 12.06 -9.15 -24.59
CA ALA A 297 12.72 -10.44 -24.49
C ALA A 297 11.83 -11.62 -24.94
N ASN A 298 10.50 -11.48 -24.84
CA ASN A 298 9.56 -12.49 -25.33
C ASN A 298 9.28 -12.37 -26.84
N ALA A 299 9.38 -11.17 -27.41
CA ALA A 299 9.19 -10.93 -28.84
C ALA A 299 10.45 -11.23 -29.66
N GLU A 300 11.63 -11.07 -29.06
CA GLU A 300 12.93 -11.15 -29.75
C GLU A 300 13.85 -12.19 -29.11
N THR A 301 14.72 -12.78 -29.94
CA THR A 301 15.82 -13.62 -29.42
C THR A 301 17.00 -12.72 -29.08
N ILE A 302 17.20 -12.49 -27.77
CA ILE A 302 18.31 -11.70 -27.25
C ILE A 302 19.31 -12.64 -26.58
N ASP A 303 20.49 -12.80 -27.20
CA ASP A 303 21.62 -13.47 -26.58
C ASP A 303 22.33 -12.46 -25.65
N PRO A 304 22.38 -12.69 -24.32
CA PRO A 304 23.02 -11.77 -23.37
C PRO A 304 24.50 -11.46 -23.68
N ASP A 305 25.21 -12.41 -24.31
CA ASP A 305 26.60 -12.24 -24.70
C ASP A 305 26.78 -11.29 -25.90
N GLN A 306 25.71 -11.10 -26.69
CA GLN A 306 25.68 -10.15 -27.80
C GLN A 306 25.23 -8.74 -27.38
N VAL A 307 24.78 -8.55 -26.15
CA VAL A 307 24.33 -7.24 -25.67
C VAL A 307 25.52 -6.32 -25.39
N VAL A 308 25.55 -5.16 -26.04
CA VAL A 308 26.54 -4.08 -25.81
C VAL A 308 26.05 -3.16 -24.71
N SER A 309 24.83 -2.64 -24.83
CA SER A 309 24.22 -1.70 -23.87
C SER A 309 22.72 -1.84 -23.82
N ILE A 310 22.13 -1.44 -22.71
CA ILE A 310 20.69 -1.38 -22.49
C ILE A 310 20.36 0.03 -21.99
N THR A 311 19.43 0.70 -22.63
CA THR A 311 18.92 2.01 -22.18
C THR A 311 17.47 1.85 -21.70
N ALA A 312 17.22 2.22 -20.46
CA ALA A 312 15.87 2.30 -19.89
C ALA A 312 15.47 3.78 -19.78
N ARG A 313 14.62 4.28 -20.69
CA ARG A 313 14.07 5.61 -20.62
C ARG A 313 12.84 5.62 -19.74
N VAL A 314 12.85 6.48 -18.72
CA VAL A 314 11.84 6.53 -17.67
C VAL A 314 11.48 7.96 -17.33
N THR A 315 10.45 8.16 -16.48
CA THR A 315 10.10 9.49 -15.96
C THR A 315 11.21 10.04 -15.04
N LYS A 316 11.32 11.36 -14.94
CA LYS A 316 12.21 12.02 -13.97
C LYS A 316 11.96 11.55 -12.54
N ALA A 317 10.68 11.35 -12.16
CA ALA A 317 10.30 10.82 -10.85
C ALA A 317 10.85 9.41 -10.61
N ALA A 318 10.78 8.53 -11.60
CA ALA A 318 11.29 7.16 -11.50
C ALA A 318 12.82 7.14 -11.32
N LYS A 319 13.55 7.90 -12.13
CA LYS A 319 15.03 7.98 -12.01
C LYS A 319 15.46 8.58 -10.68
N ALA A 320 14.77 9.61 -10.20
CA ALA A 320 15.13 10.32 -8.98
C ALA A 320 14.68 9.61 -7.69
N TYR A 321 13.79 8.60 -7.78
CA TYR A 321 13.31 7.89 -6.60
C TYR A 321 14.46 7.06 -5.99
N PRO A 322 14.64 7.09 -4.64
CA PRO A 322 15.74 6.39 -4.00
C PRO A 322 15.82 4.90 -4.37
N GLY A 323 17.01 4.44 -4.74
CA GLY A 323 17.28 3.05 -5.12
C GLY A 323 16.90 2.67 -6.55
N CYS A 324 16.13 3.47 -7.30
CA CYS A 324 15.70 3.12 -8.66
C CYS A 324 16.84 3.17 -9.68
N ASP A 325 17.74 4.13 -9.60
CA ASP A 325 18.93 4.25 -10.48
C ASP A 325 20.19 3.65 -9.82
N TYR A 326 20.03 2.53 -9.10
CA TYR A 326 21.13 1.81 -8.45
C TYR A 326 21.62 0.66 -9.31
N ALA A 327 22.86 0.72 -9.75
CA ALA A 327 23.46 -0.26 -10.67
C ALA A 327 24.21 -1.42 -9.94
N GLY A 328 24.19 -1.44 -8.60
CA GLY A 328 24.88 -2.45 -7.79
C GLY A 328 26.11 -1.90 -7.05
N PRO A 329 26.82 -2.74 -6.30
CA PRO A 329 26.62 -4.18 -6.11
C PRO A 329 25.36 -4.51 -5.33
N PHE A 330 24.70 -5.64 -5.65
CA PHE A 330 23.46 -6.09 -5.01
C PHE A 330 23.77 -7.12 -3.92
N SER A 331 23.71 -6.71 -2.66
CA SER A 331 23.93 -7.59 -1.50
C SER A 331 22.64 -7.88 -0.71
N ARG A 332 21.55 -7.17 -1.01
CA ARG A 332 20.26 -7.28 -0.33
C ARG A 332 19.12 -7.30 -1.32
N VAL A 333 18.08 -8.07 -1.01
CA VAL A 333 16.88 -8.24 -1.86
C VAL A 333 16.24 -6.91 -2.22
N LEU A 334 16.12 -5.98 -1.27
CA LEU A 334 15.49 -4.68 -1.52
C LEU A 334 16.30 -3.81 -2.49
N GLN A 335 17.63 -3.87 -2.50
CA GLN A 335 18.43 -3.17 -3.51
C GLN A 335 18.04 -3.65 -4.92
N ALA A 336 17.93 -4.96 -5.11
CA ALA A 336 17.54 -5.54 -6.40
C ALA A 336 16.08 -5.22 -6.76
N LYS A 337 15.14 -5.32 -5.82
CA LYS A 337 13.72 -5.00 -6.03
C LYS A 337 13.45 -3.52 -6.32
N MET A 338 14.30 -2.63 -5.82
CA MET A 338 14.20 -1.20 -6.11
C MET A 338 14.81 -0.83 -7.47
N SER A 339 15.86 -1.52 -7.89
CA SER A 339 16.69 -1.17 -9.03
C SER A 339 16.00 -1.40 -10.38
N ILE A 340 15.92 -0.38 -11.20
CA ILE A 340 15.56 -0.48 -12.62
C ILE A 340 16.59 -1.33 -13.38
N HIS A 341 17.88 -1.19 -13.06
CA HIS A 341 18.96 -1.93 -13.70
C HIS A 341 18.81 -3.44 -13.49
N TYR A 342 18.59 -3.88 -12.24
CA TYR A 342 18.40 -5.28 -11.91
C TYR A 342 17.10 -5.84 -12.53
N ALA A 343 16.00 -5.10 -12.42
CA ALA A 343 14.70 -5.53 -12.90
C ALA A 343 14.67 -5.72 -14.43
N VAL A 344 15.27 -4.78 -15.19
CA VAL A 344 15.40 -4.85 -16.64
C VAL A 344 16.30 -6.01 -17.07
N ALA A 345 17.47 -6.15 -16.45
CA ALA A 345 18.41 -7.24 -16.74
C ALA A 345 17.79 -8.62 -16.43
N SER A 346 17.10 -8.75 -15.28
CA SER A 346 16.41 -9.97 -14.89
C SER A 346 15.31 -10.36 -15.88
N ALA A 347 14.53 -9.40 -16.35
CA ALA A 347 13.46 -9.62 -17.32
C ALA A 347 14.00 -10.11 -18.66
N ILE A 348 15.12 -9.54 -19.14
CA ILE A 348 15.78 -9.97 -20.39
C ILE A 348 16.38 -11.36 -20.25
N LEU A 349 17.15 -11.61 -19.17
CA LEU A 349 17.86 -12.86 -18.99
C LEU A 349 16.94 -14.04 -18.71
N ARG A 350 15.96 -13.85 -17.83
CA ARG A 350 15.11 -14.93 -17.30
C ARG A 350 13.76 -15.06 -18.00
N LYS A 351 13.37 -14.09 -18.81
CA LYS A 351 12.07 -14.00 -19.50
C LYS A 351 10.87 -14.15 -18.56
N LYS A 352 11.05 -13.75 -17.30
CA LYS A 352 10.03 -13.72 -16.24
C LYS A 352 10.42 -12.74 -15.13
N ILE A 353 9.43 -12.31 -14.36
CA ILE A 353 9.63 -11.44 -13.20
C ILE A 353 8.80 -12.01 -12.06
N ASP A 354 9.42 -12.83 -11.23
CA ASP A 354 8.83 -13.48 -10.06
C ASP A 354 9.72 -13.33 -8.83
N GLU A 355 9.25 -13.78 -7.66
CA GLU A 355 10.02 -13.72 -6.41
C GLU A 355 11.32 -14.53 -6.49
N ALA A 356 11.32 -15.64 -7.21
CA ALA A 356 12.51 -16.47 -7.40
C ALA A 356 13.65 -15.72 -8.10
N SER A 357 13.32 -14.66 -8.88
CA SER A 357 14.29 -13.81 -9.54
C SER A 357 15.18 -13.01 -8.57
N TYR A 358 14.77 -12.91 -7.29
CA TYR A 358 15.48 -12.15 -6.24
C TYR A 358 16.11 -13.04 -5.16
N ARG A 359 16.08 -14.37 -5.33
CA ARG A 359 16.67 -15.33 -4.35
C ARG A 359 18.18 -15.50 -4.53
N ASN A 360 18.69 -15.34 -5.74
CA ASN A 360 20.12 -15.41 -6.05
C ASN A 360 20.59 -14.06 -6.60
N LEU A 361 21.27 -13.28 -5.73
CA LEU A 361 21.80 -11.97 -6.07
C LEU A 361 23.23 -12.02 -6.65
N ASP A 362 23.87 -13.19 -6.58
CA ASP A 362 25.26 -13.40 -7.02
C ASP A 362 25.36 -14.05 -8.41
N ASP A 363 24.27 -14.05 -9.21
CA ASP A 363 24.25 -14.57 -10.56
C ASP A 363 25.16 -13.71 -11.48
N PRO A 364 26.34 -14.22 -11.92
CA PRO A 364 27.29 -13.42 -12.68
C PRO A 364 26.74 -12.91 -14.02
N ALA A 365 25.90 -13.72 -14.70
CA ALA A 365 25.31 -13.34 -15.98
C ALA A 365 24.32 -12.18 -15.80
N LEU A 366 23.51 -12.24 -14.74
CA LEU A 366 22.57 -11.17 -14.40
C LEU A 366 23.31 -9.88 -14.02
N LEU A 367 24.33 -9.98 -13.18
CA LEU A 367 25.12 -8.82 -12.73
C LEU A 367 25.85 -8.16 -13.91
N ALA A 368 26.45 -8.96 -14.79
CA ALA A 368 27.09 -8.46 -16.01
C ALA A 368 26.09 -7.74 -16.95
N LEU A 369 24.86 -8.24 -17.04
CA LEU A 369 23.82 -7.61 -17.85
C LEU A 369 23.29 -6.34 -17.16
N ALA A 370 23.06 -6.35 -15.84
CA ALA A 370 22.63 -5.19 -15.06
C ALA A 370 23.61 -4.02 -15.14
N ALA A 371 24.92 -4.31 -15.18
CA ALA A 371 25.97 -3.30 -15.36
C ALA A 371 25.93 -2.61 -16.74
N LYS A 372 25.27 -3.21 -17.75
CA LYS A 372 25.08 -2.62 -19.09
C LYS A 372 23.82 -1.75 -19.19
N VAL A 373 22.99 -1.72 -18.14
CA VAL A 373 21.76 -0.90 -18.10
C VAL A 373 22.09 0.52 -17.70
N THR A 374 21.53 1.49 -18.41
CA THR A 374 21.57 2.91 -18.05
C THR A 374 20.13 3.43 -17.98
N ALA A 375 19.76 4.07 -16.87
CA ALA A 375 18.48 4.75 -16.75
C ALA A 375 18.59 6.20 -17.24
N GLU A 376 17.75 6.59 -18.19
CA GLU A 376 17.71 7.94 -18.77
C GLU A 376 16.33 8.56 -18.54
N VAL A 377 16.29 9.90 -18.40
CA VAL A 377 15.02 10.65 -18.33
C VAL A 377 14.50 10.87 -19.74
N ASP A 378 13.20 10.58 -19.92
CA ASP A 378 12.44 10.95 -21.12
C ASP A 378 11.44 12.06 -20.74
N ASP A 379 11.53 13.20 -21.44
CA ASP A 379 10.71 14.38 -21.15
C ASP A 379 9.22 14.14 -21.49
N GLY A 380 8.93 13.35 -22.53
CA GLY A 380 7.57 12.99 -22.92
C GLY A 380 6.88 12.12 -21.86
N LEU A 381 7.60 11.10 -21.35
CA LEU A 381 7.12 10.27 -20.26
C LEU A 381 6.97 11.09 -18.97
N THR A 382 7.90 12.01 -18.71
CA THR A 382 7.84 12.90 -17.54
C THR A 382 6.65 13.84 -17.59
N ALA A 383 6.31 14.40 -18.76
CA ALA A 383 5.16 15.27 -18.93
C ALA A 383 3.81 14.51 -18.76
N ALA A 384 3.77 13.22 -19.06
CA ALA A 384 2.57 12.39 -18.86
C ALA A 384 2.36 11.98 -17.39
N PHE A 385 3.41 11.96 -16.58
CA PHE A 385 3.34 11.61 -15.15
C PHE A 385 2.68 12.73 -14.32
N PRO A 386 1.83 12.45 -13.31
CA PRO A 386 1.51 11.13 -12.74
C PRO A 386 0.34 10.40 -13.40
N LYS A 387 -0.29 10.94 -14.44
CA LYS A 387 -1.45 10.31 -15.10
C LYS A 387 -1.09 8.98 -15.77
N LYS A 388 0.13 8.90 -16.30
CA LYS A 388 0.73 7.68 -16.90
C LYS A 388 2.14 7.50 -16.37
N GLN A 389 2.55 6.24 -16.23
CA GLN A 389 3.88 5.85 -15.78
C GLN A 389 4.54 4.97 -16.84
N GLY A 390 4.86 5.57 -18.00
CA GLY A 390 5.46 4.87 -19.12
C GLY A 390 6.96 4.62 -18.97
N ALA A 391 7.50 3.74 -19.83
CA ALA A 391 8.93 3.49 -19.99
C ALA A 391 9.23 2.94 -21.40
N GLU A 392 10.49 3.13 -21.84
CA GLU A 392 11.03 2.50 -23.03
C GLU A 392 12.33 1.77 -22.69
N VAL A 393 12.48 0.55 -23.16
CA VAL A 393 13.74 -0.21 -23.05
C VAL A 393 14.28 -0.49 -24.43
N SER A 394 15.56 -0.13 -24.66
CA SER A 394 16.29 -0.36 -25.91
C SER A 394 17.54 -1.18 -25.62
N VAL A 395 17.77 -2.23 -26.42
CA VAL A 395 18.93 -3.13 -26.33
C VAL A 395 19.74 -3.01 -27.61
N THR A 396 21.01 -2.60 -27.50
CA THR A 396 21.96 -2.52 -28.61
C THR A 396 22.82 -3.78 -28.62
N LEU A 397 22.90 -4.46 -29.78
CA LEU A 397 23.64 -5.68 -29.98
C LEU A 397 24.98 -5.42 -30.68
N LYS A 398 25.92 -6.39 -30.59
CA LYS A 398 27.27 -6.30 -31.22
C LYS A 398 27.22 -6.20 -32.76
N ASP A 399 26.15 -6.69 -33.40
CA ASP A 399 25.92 -6.57 -34.84
C ASP A 399 25.38 -5.20 -35.28
N GLY A 400 25.21 -4.26 -34.35
CA GLY A 400 24.73 -2.90 -34.56
C GLY A 400 23.23 -2.76 -34.55
N ARG A 401 22.44 -3.83 -34.44
CA ARG A 401 20.98 -3.75 -34.30
C ARG A 401 20.62 -3.16 -32.92
N THR A 402 19.56 -2.35 -32.93
CA THR A 402 18.92 -1.87 -31.71
C THR A 402 17.47 -2.37 -31.69
N LEU A 403 17.15 -3.13 -30.66
CA LEU A 403 15.80 -3.63 -30.40
C LEU A 403 15.16 -2.77 -29.32
N SER A 404 13.91 -2.36 -29.47
CA SER A 404 13.26 -1.50 -28.48
C SER A 404 11.80 -1.87 -28.23
N ARG A 405 11.35 -1.57 -27.01
CA ARG A 405 9.94 -1.68 -26.61
C ARG A 405 9.55 -0.51 -25.72
N ARG A 406 8.50 0.19 -26.12
CA ARG A 406 7.88 1.27 -25.34
C ARG A 406 6.53 0.83 -24.82
N LEU A 407 6.26 1.14 -23.56
CA LEU A 407 4.95 1.05 -22.92
C LEU A 407 4.56 2.45 -22.42
N GLU A 408 3.39 2.92 -22.80
CA GLU A 408 2.92 4.26 -22.43
C GLU A 408 2.46 4.36 -20.97
N ASP A 409 2.15 3.22 -20.34
CA ASP A 409 1.76 3.13 -18.93
C ASP A 409 2.08 1.74 -18.37
N VAL A 410 2.00 1.61 -17.04
CA VAL A 410 2.07 0.30 -16.38
C VAL A 410 0.87 -0.56 -16.80
N ILE A 411 1.13 -1.83 -17.10
CA ILE A 411 0.09 -2.82 -17.36
C ILE A 411 -0.20 -3.53 -16.04
N PRO A 412 -1.35 -3.28 -15.39
CA PRO A 412 -1.69 -3.92 -14.12
C PRO A 412 -1.80 -5.44 -14.23
N ALA A 413 -1.56 -6.15 -13.12
CA ALA A 413 -1.97 -7.54 -13.02
C ALA A 413 -3.51 -7.63 -13.13
N ASP A 414 -3.98 -8.54 -13.97
CA ASP A 414 -5.40 -8.81 -14.14
C ASP A 414 -5.93 -9.76 -13.04
N ILE A 415 -7.25 -9.86 -12.94
CA ILE A 415 -7.91 -10.72 -11.96
C ILE A 415 -7.51 -12.19 -12.12
N PRO A 416 -7.42 -12.78 -13.34
CA PRO A 416 -6.92 -14.13 -13.52
C PRO A 416 -5.50 -14.36 -12.97
N LEU A 417 -4.59 -13.41 -13.14
CA LEU A 417 -3.24 -13.51 -12.59
C LEU A 417 -3.24 -13.45 -11.05
N ILE A 418 -4.04 -12.55 -10.46
CA ILE A 418 -4.17 -12.44 -9.00
C ILE A 418 -4.72 -13.73 -8.42
N ARG A 419 -5.77 -14.31 -9.04
CA ARG A 419 -6.34 -15.59 -8.61
C ARG A 419 -5.33 -16.73 -8.68
N ARG A 420 -4.58 -16.87 -9.79
CA ARG A 420 -3.53 -17.89 -9.88
C ARG A 420 -2.50 -17.76 -8.77
N ARG A 421 -2.00 -16.53 -8.50
CA ARG A 421 -1.05 -16.27 -7.41
C ARG A 421 -1.60 -16.66 -6.05
N PHE A 422 -2.87 -16.35 -5.82
CA PHE A 422 -3.55 -16.76 -4.59
C PHE A 422 -3.68 -18.28 -4.52
N ASP A 423 -4.18 -18.92 -5.56
CA ASP A 423 -4.38 -20.37 -5.59
C ASP A 423 -3.08 -21.14 -5.38
N GLU A 424 -1.98 -20.71 -6.00
CA GLU A 424 -0.65 -21.29 -5.84
C GLU A 424 -0.16 -21.13 -4.41
N ALA A 425 -0.07 -19.92 -3.89
CA ALA A 425 0.50 -19.63 -2.57
C ALA A 425 -0.36 -20.18 -1.41
N ALA A 426 -1.67 -20.04 -1.50
CA ALA A 426 -2.58 -20.58 -0.50
C ALA A 426 -2.61 -22.12 -0.51
N SER A 427 -2.65 -22.75 -1.71
CA SER A 427 -2.67 -24.20 -1.82
C SER A 427 -1.39 -24.84 -1.26
N GLU A 428 -0.22 -24.22 -1.50
CA GLU A 428 1.05 -24.67 -0.92
C GLU A 428 1.03 -24.62 0.62
N THR A 429 0.37 -23.61 1.20
CA THR A 429 0.41 -23.34 2.64
C THR A 429 -0.70 -24.06 3.42
N ILE A 430 -1.94 -24.02 2.95
CA ILE A 430 -3.14 -24.53 3.66
C ILE A 430 -3.85 -25.67 2.94
N GLY A 431 -3.35 -26.10 1.78
CA GLY A 431 -3.92 -27.15 0.94
C GLY A 431 -5.03 -26.66 0.00
N ALA A 432 -5.12 -27.26 -1.20
CA ALA A 432 -5.97 -26.81 -2.30
C ALA A 432 -7.48 -26.72 -1.96
N ALA A 433 -7.99 -27.62 -1.11
CA ALA A 433 -9.41 -27.62 -0.72
C ALA A 433 -9.75 -26.35 0.09
N ARG A 434 -8.93 -26.05 1.11
CA ARG A 434 -9.11 -24.87 1.96
C ARG A 434 -8.82 -23.58 1.23
N ALA A 435 -7.85 -23.58 0.28
CA ALA A 435 -7.59 -22.43 -0.59
C ALA A 435 -8.84 -22.06 -1.43
N ARG A 436 -9.53 -23.07 -2.00
CA ARG A 436 -10.79 -22.83 -2.73
C ARG A 436 -11.90 -22.29 -1.82
N GLU A 437 -12.09 -22.88 -0.64
CA GLU A 437 -13.07 -22.40 0.35
C GLU A 437 -12.80 -20.95 0.74
N LEU A 438 -11.53 -20.58 0.93
CA LEU A 438 -11.11 -19.22 1.23
C LEU A 438 -11.39 -18.26 0.06
N ALA A 439 -11.10 -18.66 -1.18
CA ALA A 439 -11.44 -17.87 -2.36
C ALA A 439 -12.95 -17.62 -2.49
N GLU A 440 -13.77 -18.66 -2.28
CA GLU A 440 -15.24 -18.58 -2.29
C GLU A 440 -15.76 -17.66 -1.17
N ALA A 441 -15.14 -17.70 0.01
CA ALA A 441 -15.47 -16.80 1.13
C ALA A 441 -15.16 -15.33 0.79
N VAL A 442 -14.06 -15.07 0.10
CA VAL A 442 -13.71 -13.72 -0.39
C VAL A 442 -14.70 -13.27 -1.48
N ASP A 443 -15.03 -14.13 -2.43
CA ASP A 443 -16.01 -13.84 -3.49
C ASP A 443 -17.40 -13.55 -2.91
N GLY A 444 -17.77 -14.23 -1.82
CA GLY A 444 -19.01 -14.03 -1.09
C GLY A 444 -18.99 -12.95 -0.01
N LEU A 445 -17.94 -12.15 0.07
CA LEU A 445 -17.71 -11.19 1.18
C LEU A 445 -18.90 -10.29 1.46
N ASP A 446 -19.54 -9.74 0.44
CA ASP A 446 -20.69 -8.85 0.55
C ASP A 446 -21.94 -9.52 1.19
N ARG A 447 -22.00 -10.86 1.17
CA ARG A 447 -23.08 -11.67 1.76
C ARG A 447 -22.68 -12.36 3.07
N SER A 448 -21.42 -12.17 3.49
CA SER A 448 -20.90 -12.81 4.69
C SER A 448 -21.58 -12.24 5.96
N GLY A 449 -22.08 -13.11 6.83
CA GLY A 449 -22.55 -12.74 8.17
C GLY A 449 -21.44 -12.75 9.24
N ASP A 450 -20.22 -13.22 8.89
CA ASP A 450 -19.07 -13.31 9.78
C ASP A 450 -17.75 -13.31 8.96
N VAL A 451 -17.17 -12.14 8.77
CA VAL A 451 -15.90 -11.97 8.03
C VAL A 451 -14.72 -12.62 8.76
N GLY A 452 -14.79 -12.76 10.09
CA GLY A 452 -13.73 -13.46 10.86
C GLY A 452 -13.53 -14.91 10.41
N ALA A 453 -14.53 -15.53 9.74
CA ALA A 453 -14.40 -16.86 9.15
C ALA A 453 -13.28 -16.93 8.09
N ILE A 454 -13.07 -15.85 7.33
CA ILE A 454 -11.99 -15.75 6.33
C ILE A 454 -10.64 -16.01 6.99
N MET A 455 -10.36 -15.37 8.12
CA MET A 455 -9.08 -15.52 8.81
C MET A 455 -8.90 -16.90 9.44
N ARG A 456 -9.98 -17.53 9.90
CA ARG A 456 -9.92 -18.92 10.40
C ARG A 456 -9.48 -19.91 9.31
N LEU A 457 -9.83 -19.65 8.05
CA LEU A 457 -9.40 -20.48 6.91
C LEU A 457 -7.91 -20.30 6.57
N THR A 458 -7.28 -19.18 6.95
CA THR A 458 -5.86 -18.93 6.65
C THR A 458 -4.88 -19.68 7.54
N ARG A 459 -5.34 -20.32 8.64
CA ARG A 459 -4.49 -20.98 9.61
C ARG A 459 -3.93 -22.30 9.10
N THR A 460 -2.68 -22.57 9.45
CA THR A 460 -2.11 -23.91 9.33
C THR A 460 -2.38 -24.74 10.61
N ALA A 461 -2.25 -26.07 10.52
CA ALA A 461 -2.21 -26.90 11.71
C ALA A 461 -0.96 -26.60 12.55
N ALA A 462 -1.08 -26.68 13.88
CA ALA A 462 0.12 -26.69 14.72
C ALA A 462 0.99 -27.88 14.32
N ARG A 463 2.28 -27.65 14.09
CA ARG A 463 3.20 -28.77 13.91
C ARG A 463 3.27 -29.52 15.25
N ALA A 464 2.97 -30.83 15.19
CA ALA A 464 3.06 -31.72 16.33
C ALA A 464 4.51 -31.81 16.85
#